data_f8c14d956ec1b33d342590494789e904
#
_entry.id   f8c14d956ec1b33d342590494789e904
#
_cell.length_a   1.000
_cell.length_b   1.000
_cell.length_c   1.000
_cell.angle_alpha   90.00
_cell.angle_beta   90.00
_cell.angle_gamma   90.00
#
_symmetry.space_group_name_H-M   'P 1'
#
loop_
_entity.id
_entity.type
_entity.pdbx_description
1 polymer ?
#
loop_
_entity_poly.entity_id
_entity_poly.type
_entity_poly.pdbx_seq_one_letter_code
_entity_poly.pdbx_strand_id
1 'polypeptide(L)'
;MSIFKHLDYRSYLKATLKEMPKQGYGELSRWAQSCGVHPTLISLILKGERDFSVEQAYALGLHLQLTALELEFFVLLVQFARAGTREFRDHLQKKIEKLKIEATEVKKRFSHESELSEEAQSIFYSSYLYSAIRLYCDTKTEGVSLEDLMRRFNLERIEILPKIDFLVQTGLVRESHGRYRMGPARTLVSRGSKHVI
;
A
#
# COMPACT_ATOMS: atom_id res chain seq x y z
N MET A 1 -8.60 -1.23 3.22
CA MET A 1 -8.72 -2.67 3.65
C MET A 1 -8.04 -3.57 2.64
N SER A 2 -7.36 -4.68 3.04
CA SER A 2 -6.64 -5.57 2.10
C SER A 2 -7.53 -6.72 1.63
N ILE A 3 -7.69 -6.87 0.33
CA ILE A 3 -8.49 -7.94 -0.30
C ILE A 3 -7.94 -9.34 0.02
N PHE A 4 -6.62 -9.49 0.21
CA PHE A 4 -5.96 -10.78 0.49
C PHE A 4 -6.38 -11.45 1.80
N LYS A 5 -7.11 -10.73 2.68
CA LYS A 5 -7.70 -11.28 3.91
C LYS A 5 -9.02 -12.00 3.65
N HIS A 6 -9.60 -11.87 2.48
CA HIS A 6 -10.89 -12.44 2.11
C HIS A 6 -10.70 -13.68 1.24
N LEU A 7 -11.52 -14.70 1.48
CA LEU A 7 -11.59 -15.93 0.67
C LEU A 7 -12.77 -15.91 -0.29
N ASP A 8 -13.68 -14.95 -0.13
CA ASP A 8 -14.85 -14.72 -0.95
C ASP A 8 -14.92 -13.25 -1.35
N TYR A 9 -15.04 -12.99 -2.65
CA TYR A 9 -15.07 -11.63 -3.19
C TYR A 9 -16.27 -10.80 -2.67
N ARG A 10 -17.41 -11.48 -2.36
CA ARG A 10 -18.60 -10.80 -1.81
C ARG A 10 -18.34 -10.28 -0.40
N SER A 11 -17.62 -11.05 0.40
CA SER A 11 -17.24 -10.62 1.75
C SER A 11 -16.34 -9.39 1.71
N TYR A 12 -15.43 -9.33 0.76
CA TYR A 12 -14.58 -8.16 0.49
C TYR A 12 -15.43 -6.95 0.08
N LEU A 13 -16.33 -7.11 -0.91
CA LEU A 13 -17.17 -6.01 -1.39
C LEU A 13 -18.12 -5.47 -0.29
N LYS A 14 -18.72 -6.35 0.52
CA LYS A 14 -19.55 -5.93 1.67
C LYS A 14 -18.74 -5.14 2.71
N ALA A 15 -17.53 -5.55 2.97
CA ALA A 15 -16.67 -4.85 3.91
C ALA A 15 -16.20 -3.50 3.33
N THR A 16 -15.88 -3.44 2.03
CA THR A 16 -15.55 -2.19 1.33
C THR A 16 -16.69 -1.18 1.41
N LEU A 17 -17.95 -1.62 1.18
CA LEU A 17 -19.12 -0.75 1.31
C LEU A 17 -19.27 -0.16 2.73
N LYS A 18 -18.98 -0.94 3.77
CA LYS A 18 -19.08 -0.47 5.16
C LYS A 18 -18.03 0.59 5.51
N GLU A 19 -16.85 0.51 4.89
CA GLU A 19 -15.78 1.49 5.08
C GLU A 19 -15.99 2.79 4.28
N MET A 20 -16.84 2.78 3.25
CA MET A 20 -17.14 3.95 2.44
C MET A 20 -17.99 4.99 3.18
N PRO A 21 -17.85 6.30 2.85
CA PRO A 21 -18.68 7.36 3.42
C PRO A 21 -20.19 7.03 3.28
N LYS A 22 -20.99 7.37 4.30
CA LYS A 22 -22.43 7.07 4.36
C LYS A 22 -22.75 5.59 4.12
N GLN A 23 -21.84 4.68 4.53
CA GLN A 23 -22.00 3.23 4.37
C GLN A 23 -22.26 2.81 2.91
N GLY A 24 -21.62 3.49 1.96
CA GLY A 24 -21.73 3.19 0.54
C GLY A 24 -23.07 3.56 -0.10
N TYR A 25 -23.78 4.54 0.44
CA TYR A 25 -25.01 5.01 -0.18
C TYR A 25 -24.78 5.47 -1.63
N GLY A 26 -25.51 4.89 -2.58
CA GLY A 26 -25.36 5.16 -4.02
C GLY A 26 -24.24 4.39 -4.71
N GLU A 27 -23.35 3.70 -3.97
CA GLU A 27 -22.20 2.97 -4.55
C GLU A 27 -22.64 1.77 -5.40
N LEU A 28 -23.74 1.09 -5.04
CA LEU A 28 -24.25 -0.02 -5.86
C LEU A 28 -24.62 0.44 -7.28
N SER A 29 -25.15 1.66 -7.43
CA SER A 29 -25.46 2.24 -8.73
C SER A 29 -24.19 2.59 -9.52
N ARG A 30 -23.14 3.10 -8.87
CA ARG A 30 -21.85 3.39 -9.49
C ARG A 30 -21.13 2.11 -9.93
N TRP A 31 -21.17 1.07 -9.08
CA TRP A 31 -20.64 -0.25 -9.42
C TRP A 31 -21.38 -0.87 -10.60
N ALA A 32 -22.72 -0.75 -10.63
CA ALA A 32 -23.52 -1.21 -11.74
C ALA A 32 -23.16 -0.49 -13.04
N GLN A 33 -22.99 0.82 -12.98
CA GLN A 33 -22.58 1.61 -14.13
C GLN A 33 -21.19 1.20 -14.65
N SER A 34 -20.21 1.00 -13.75
CA SER A 34 -18.87 0.55 -14.16
C SER A 34 -18.86 -0.84 -14.78
N CYS A 35 -19.77 -1.72 -14.37
CA CYS A 35 -19.94 -3.06 -14.92
C CYS A 35 -20.84 -3.12 -16.16
N GLY A 36 -21.50 -2.01 -16.55
CA GLY A 36 -22.48 -1.99 -17.63
C GLY A 36 -23.75 -2.80 -17.36
N VAL A 37 -24.20 -2.85 -16.08
CA VAL A 37 -25.34 -3.67 -15.65
C VAL A 37 -26.36 -2.86 -14.83
N HIS A 38 -27.54 -3.47 -14.61
CA HIS A 38 -28.54 -2.85 -13.75
C HIS A 38 -28.17 -3.01 -12.26
N PRO A 39 -28.43 -2.02 -11.37
CA PRO A 39 -28.12 -2.06 -9.94
C PRO A 39 -28.69 -3.28 -9.20
N THR A 40 -29.84 -3.79 -9.63
CA THR A 40 -30.44 -5.00 -9.08
C THR A 40 -29.48 -6.21 -9.18
N LEU A 41 -28.71 -6.33 -10.28
CA LEU A 41 -27.76 -7.43 -10.43
C LEU A 41 -26.66 -7.36 -9.37
N ILE A 42 -26.14 -6.17 -9.06
CA ILE A 42 -25.15 -6.00 -7.99
C ILE A 42 -25.71 -6.47 -6.64
N SER A 43 -26.96 -6.11 -6.36
CA SER A 43 -27.65 -6.55 -5.12
C SER A 43 -27.80 -8.07 -5.05
N LEU A 44 -28.18 -8.72 -6.15
CA LEU A 44 -28.29 -10.20 -6.23
C LEU A 44 -26.93 -10.87 -6.06
N ILE A 45 -25.86 -10.29 -6.65
CA ILE A 45 -24.49 -10.79 -6.50
C ILE A 45 -24.06 -10.71 -5.04
N LEU A 46 -24.27 -9.58 -4.38
CA LEU A 46 -23.90 -9.43 -2.96
C LEU A 46 -24.71 -10.36 -2.03
N LYS A 47 -25.93 -10.73 -2.39
CA LYS A 47 -26.72 -11.75 -1.68
C LYS A 47 -26.23 -13.18 -1.95
N GLY A 48 -25.46 -13.41 -3.01
CA GLY A 48 -24.99 -14.74 -3.39
C GLY A 48 -25.90 -15.47 -4.38
N GLU A 49 -26.91 -14.82 -4.91
CA GLU A 49 -27.88 -15.38 -5.86
C GLU A 49 -27.36 -15.40 -7.30
N ARG A 50 -26.35 -14.55 -7.59
CA ARG A 50 -25.69 -14.42 -8.88
C ARG A 50 -24.18 -14.20 -8.68
N ASP A 51 -23.40 -14.32 -9.76
CA ASP A 51 -21.98 -14.05 -9.82
C ASP A 51 -21.68 -13.02 -10.91
N PHE A 52 -20.58 -12.25 -10.73
CA PHE A 52 -20.01 -11.45 -11.80
C PHE A 52 -19.51 -12.33 -12.95
N SER A 53 -19.56 -11.81 -14.20
CA SER A 53 -18.67 -12.31 -15.24
C SER A 53 -17.22 -11.88 -14.94
N VAL A 54 -16.26 -12.47 -15.64
CA VAL A 54 -14.83 -12.11 -15.48
C VAL A 54 -14.62 -10.64 -15.89
N GLU A 55 -15.28 -10.22 -16.98
CA GLU A 55 -15.20 -8.85 -17.50
C GLU A 55 -15.82 -7.85 -16.54
N GLN A 56 -16.97 -8.19 -15.92
CA GLN A 56 -17.60 -7.36 -14.91
C GLN A 56 -16.74 -7.23 -13.66
N ALA A 57 -16.12 -8.33 -13.22
CA ALA A 57 -15.18 -8.32 -12.10
C ALA A 57 -13.97 -7.43 -12.40
N TYR A 58 -13.42 -7.54 -13.60
CA TYR A 58 -12.30 -6.70 -14.03
C TYR A 58 -12.68 -5.21 -14.03
N ALA A 59 -13.82 -4.85 -14.65
CA ALA A 59 -14.32 -3.48 -14.68
C ALA A 59 -14.57 -2.89 -13.29
N LEU A 60 -15.17 -3.70 -12.38
CA LEU A 60 -15.39 -3.29 -11.00
C LEU A 60 -14.06 -3.11 -10.26
N GLY A 61 -13.09 -3.99 -10.47
CA GLY A 61 -11.77 -3.88 -9.84
C GLY A 61 -11.02 -2.62 -10.26
N LEU A 62 -11.12 -2.20 -11.52
CA LEU A 62 -10.59 -0.92 -12.00
C LEU A 62 -11.31 0.27 -11.33
N HIS A 63 -12.64 0.21 -11.23
CA HIS A 63 -13.45 1.24 -10.56
C HIS A 63 -13.07 1.38 -9.07
N LEU A 64 -12.78 0.28 -8.40
CA LEU A 64 -12.32 0.23 -7.01
C LEU A 64 -10.85 0.63 -6.86
N GLN A 65 -10.15 0.97 -7.95
CA GLN A 65 -8.73 1.35 -7.99
C GLN A 65 -7.80 0.29 -7.36
N LEU A 66 -8.13 -0.98 -7.57
CA LEU A 66 -7.28 -2.07 -7.12
C LEU A 66 -5.94 -2.03 -7.84
N THR A 67 -4.86 -2.30 -7.13
CA THR A 67 -3.53 -2.51 -7.74
C THR A 67 -3.56 -3.73 -8.65
N ALA A 68 -2.58 -3.87 -9.54
CA ALA A 68 -2.53 -5.00 -10.49
C ALA A 68 -2.65 -6.37 -9.78
N LEU A 69 -1.95 -6.53 -8.66
CA LEU A 69 -1.98 -7.77 -7.87
C LEU A 69 -3.33 -7.99 -7.16
N GLU A 70 -3.94 -6.93 -6.64
CA GLU A 70 -5.27 -6.99 -6.02
C GLU A 70 -6.37 -7.27 -7.05
N LEU A 71 -6.25 -6.68 -8.25
CA LEU A 71 -7.18 -6.90 -9.35
C LEU A 71 -7.14 -8.37 -9.83
N GLU A 72 -5.93 -8.90 -10.03
CA GLU A 72 -5.76 -10.31 -10.39
C GLU A 72 -6.37 -11.23 -9.32
N PHE A 73 -6.10 -10.95 -8.05
CA PHE A 73 -6.66 -11.70 -6.93
C PHE A 73 -8.19 -11.61 -6.88
N PHE A 74 -8.77 -10.43 -7.09
CA PHE A 74 -10.22 -10.22 -7.12
C PHE A 74 -10.88 -11.03 -8.23
N VAL A 75 -10.34 -10.98 -9.45
CA VAL A 75 -10.83 -11.74 -10.60
C VAL A 75 -10.74 -13.25 -10.34
N LEU A 76 -9.63 -13.73 -9.75
CA LEU A 76 -9.50 -15.14 -9.36
C LEU A 76 -10.53 -15.58 -8.33
N LEU A 77 -10.86 -14.75 -7.34
CA LEU A 77 -11.93 -15.07 -6.38
C LEU A 77 -13.29 -15.22 -7.07
N VAL A 78 -13.60 -14.37 -8.07
CA VAL A 78 -14.84 -14.49 -8.87
C VAL A 78 -14.82 -15.77 -9.69
N GLN A 79 -13.71 -16.10 -10.35
CA GLN A 79 -13.58 -17.37 -11.10
C GLN A 79 -13.73 -18.59 -10.17
N PHE A 80 -13.14 -18.54 -8.97
CA PHE A 80 -13.25 -19.58 -7.97
C PHE A 80 -14.69 -19.81 -7.52
N ALA A 81 -15.45 -18.73 -7.28
CA ALA A 81 -16.87 -18.82 -6.92
C ALA A 81 -17.72 -19.48 -8.02
N ARG A 82 -17.34 -19.27 -9.28
CA ARG A 82 -18.04 -19.80 -10.48
C ARG A 82 -17.55 -21.16 -10.94
N ALA A 83 -16.48 -21.70 -10.33
CA ALA A 83 -15.88 -22.97 -10.77
C ALA A 83 -16.89 -24.13 -10.64
N GLY A 84 -17.29 -24.69 -11.77
CA GLY A 84 -18.28 -25.77 -11.85
C GLY A 84 -17.70 -27.18 -11.63
N THR A 85 -16.37 -27.36 -11.77
CA THR A 85 -15.71 -28.66 -11.56
C THR A 85 -14.75 -28.58 -10.39
N ARG A 86 -14.53 -29.73 -9.73
CA ARG A 86 -13.61 -29.82 -8.60
C ARG A 86 -12.17 -29.55 -9.04
N GLU A 87 -11.75 -30.14 -10.15
CA GLU A 87 -10.39 -30.01 -10.69
C GLU A 87 -10.06 -28.53 -11.00
N PHE A 88 -10.99 -27.81 -11.59
CA PHE A 88 -10.80 -26.39 -11.89
C PHE A 88 -10.78 -25.54 -10.61
N ARG A 89 -11.62 -25.87 -9.64
CA ARG A 89 -11.63 -25.22 -8.32
C ARG A 89 -10.30 -25.40 -7.60
N ASP A 90 -9.76 -26.62 -7.57
CA ASP A 90 -8.47 -26.94 -6.95
C ASP A 90 -7.32 -26.19 -7.66
N HIS A 91 -7.39 -26.08 -8.98
CA HIS A 91 -6.44 -25.29 -9.76
C HIS A 91 -6.45 -23.80 -9.38
N LEU A 92 -7.65 -23.21 -9.30
CA LEU A 92 -7.81 -21.80 -8.91
C LEU A 92 -7.39 -21.56 -7.47
N GLN A 93 -7.67 -22.49 -6.56
CA GLN A 93 -7.24 -22.39 -5.17
C GLN A 93 -5.72 -22.29 -5.05
N LYS A 94 -4.97 -23.12 -5.77
CA LYS A 94 -3.49 -23.05 -5.82
C LYS A 94 -2.99 -21.68 -6.31
N LYS A 95 -3.66 -21.09 -7.31
CA LYS A 95 -3.32 -19.75 -7.79
C LYS A 95 -3.59 -18.69 -6.74
N ILE A 96 -4.74 -18.75 -6.07
CA ILE A 96 -5.11 -17.85 -4.97
C ILE A 96 -4.08 -17.91 -3.85
N GLU A 97 -3.66 -19.10 -3.44
CA GLU A 97 -2.63 -19.29 -2.39
C GLU A 97 -1.29 -18.71 -2.81
N LYS A 98 -0.87 -18.92 -4.07
CA LYS A 98 0.37 -18.34 -4.61
C LYS A 98 0.35 -16.82 -4.56
N LEU A 99 -0.73 -16.18 -5.02
CA LEU A 99 -0.85 -14.72 -4.98
C LEU A 99 -0.90 -14.16 -3.55
N LYS A 100 -1.47 -14.89 -2.58
CA LYS A 100 -1.41 -14.51 -1.17
C LYS A 100 0.01 -14.50 -0.62
N ILE A 101 0.79 -15.51 -0.96
CA ILE A 101 2.20 -15.58 -0.56
C ILE A 101 2.96 -14.40 -1.19
N GLU A 102 2.80 -14.18 -2.48
CA GLU A 102 3.43 -13.07 -3.19
C GLU A 102 3.05 -11.71 -2.59
N ALA A 103 1.77 -11.46 -2.32
CA ALA A 103 1.29 -10.25 -1.67
C ALA A 103 1.89 -10.06 -0.26
N THR A 104 2.09 -11.17 0.47
CA THR A 104 2.70 -11.14 1.81
C THR A 104 4.19 -10.82 1.71
N GLU A 105 4.89 -11.38 0.73
CA GLU A 105 6.31 -11.10 0.50
C GLU A 105 6.54 -9.68 0.00
N VAL A 106 5.72 -9.20 -0.94
CA VAL A 106 5.73 -7.79 -1.37
C VAL A 106 5.51 -6.89 -0.16
N LYS A 107 4.51 -7.18 0.67
CA LYS A 107 4.25 -6.40 1.90
C LYS A 107 5.42 -6.48 2.89
N LYS A 108 6.05 -7.64 3.06
CA LYS A 108 7.24 -7.79 3.90
C LYS A 108 8.42 -6.98 3.36
N ARG A 109 8.68 -7.03 2.05
CA ARG A 109 9.73 -6.20 1.42
C ARG A 109 9.47 -4.72 1.67
N PHE A 110 8.25 -4.23 1.44
CA PHE A 110 7.89 -2.84 1.74
C PHE A 110 7.90 -2.51 3.24
N SER A 111 7.62 -3.45 4.14
CA SER A 111 7.71 -3.22 5.59
C SER A 111 9.14 -3.29 6.09
N HIS A 112 9.99 -4.18 5.56
CA HIS A 112 11.42 -4.21 5.87
C HIS A 112 12.19 -3.02 5.30
N GLU A 113 11.77 -2.50 4.12
CA GLU A 113 12.34 -1.27 3.57
C GLU A 113 11.83 0.00 4.27
N SER A 114 10.79 -0.10 5.13
CA SER A 114 10.12 1.06 5.72
C SER A 114 10.29 1.22 7.23
N GLU A 115 10.85 0.24 7.94
CA GLU A 115 11.14 0.36 9.38
C GLU A 115 12.65 0.36 9.61
N LEU A 116 13.10 1.33 10.42
CA LEU A 116 14.50 1.41 10.84
C LEU A 116 14.83 0.26 11.78
N SER A 117 16.03 -0.32 11.64
CA SER A 117 16.58 -1.22 12.65
C SER A 117 16.72 -0.51 13.99
N GLU A 118 16.83 -1.25 15.10
CA GLU A 118 17.00 -0.64 16.44
C GLU A 118 18.26 0.24 16.50
N GLU A 119 19.36 -0.19 15.85
CA GLU A 119 20.58 0.61 15.77
C GLU A 119 20.35 1.89 14.97
N ALA A 120 19.67 1.82 13.82
CA ALA A 120 19.36 2.98 13.01
C ALA A 120 18.38 3.93 13.72
N GLN A 121 17.42 3.41 14.50
CA GLN A 121 16.56 4.22 15.36
C GLN A 121 17.38 4.96 16.42
N SER A 122 18.31 4.26 17.09
CA SER A 122 19.19 4.88 18.08
C SER A 122 19.98 6.04 17.50
N ILE A 123 20.57 5.87 16.31
CA ILE A 123 21.28 6.94 15.60
C ILE A 123 20.34 8.07 15.19
N PHE A 124 19.18 7.73 14.61
CA PHE A 124 18.21 8.75 14.15
C PHE A 124 17.71 9.66 15.30
N TYR A 125 17.44 9.07 16.47
CA TYR A 125 16.97 9.81 17.63
C TYR A 125 18.10 10.40 18.48
N SER A 126 19.38 10.11 18.19
CA SER A 126 20.51 10.72 18.90
C SER A 126 20.67 12.22 18.65
N SER A 127 20.09 12.75 17.57
CA SER A 127 20.13 14.18 17.24
C SER A 127 18.88 14.62 16.47
N TYR A 128 18.31 15.76 16.87
CA TYR A 128 17.19 16.39 16.16
C TYR A 128 17.50 16.73 14.69
N LEU A 129 18.79 16.88 14.35
CA LEU A 129 19.22 17.21 12.98
C LEU A 129 18.77 16.19 11.97
N TYR A 130 18.75 14.88 12.29
CA TYR A 130 18.27 13.86 11.37
C TYR A 130 16.81 14.07 10.99
N SER A 131 15.95 14.32 11.96
CA SER A 131 14.54 14.63 11.72
C SER A 131 14.36 15.93 10.95
N ALA A 132 15.10 16.98 11.33
CA ALA A 132 15.01 18.30 10.71
C ALA A 132 15.47 18.27 9.24
N ILE A 133 16.60 17.60 8.93
CA ILE A 133 17.10 17.43 7.55
C ILE A 133 16.06 16.65 6.73
N ARG A 134 15.54 15.53 7.25
CA ARG A 134 14.53 14.72 6.56
C ARG A 134 13.29 15.55 6.21
N LEU A 135 12.73 16.29 7.17
CA LEU A 135 11.56 17.14 6.97
C LEU A 135 11.84 18.28 5.97
N TYR A 136 13.02 18.85 6.02
CA TYR A 136 13.40 19.90 5.07
C TYR A 136 13.51 19.37 3.63
N CYS A 137 13.92 18.11 3.45
CA CYS A 137 13.92 17.44 2.13
C CYS A 137 12.53 17.29 1.50
N ASP A 138 11.44 17.48 2.27
CA ASP A 138 10.05 17.45 1.78
C ASP A 138 9.49 18.84 1.40
N THR A 139 10.25 19.90 1.64
CA THR A 139 9.76 21.28 1.44
C THR A 139 9.72 21.71 -0.03
N LYS A 140 10.44 21.02 -0.91
CA LYS A 140 10.52 21.35 -2.35
C LYS A 140 10.19 20.11 -3.19
N THR A 141 9.27 20.24 -4.13
CA THR A 141 8.86 19.15 -5.04
C THR A 141 10.01 18.62 -5.89
N GLU A 142 10.95 19.48 -6.32
CA GLU A 142 12.16 19.09 -7.04
C GLU A 142 13.27 18.52 -6.15
N GLY A 143 13.08 18.55 -4.83
CA GLY A 143 14.10 18.19 -3.84
C GLY A 143 15.05 19.35 -3.49
N VAL A 144 15.83 19.18 -2.44
CA VAL A 144 16.79 20.18 -1.95
C VAL A 144 18.24 19.80 -2.32
N SER A 145 19.09 20.78 -2.58
CA SER A 145 20.51 20.54 -2.83
C SER A 145 21.30 20.43 -1.53
N LEU A 146 22.54 19.94 -1.62
CA LEU A 146 23.45 19.94 -0.46
C LEU A 146 23.72 21.35 0.06
N GLU A 147 23.87 22.31 -0.84
CA GLU A 147 24.09 23.72 -0.51
C GLU A 147 22.89 24.33 0.23
N ASP A 148 21.65 23.98 -0.19
CA ASP A 148 20.43 24.38 0.51
C ASP A 148 20.43 23.86 1.95
N LEU A 149 20.84 22.60 2.15
CA LEU A 149 20.90 21.96 3.47
C LEU A 149 21.99 22.60 4.34
N MET A 150 23.19 22.82 3.81
CA MET A 150 24.29 23.48 4.51
C MET A 150 23.88 24.88 4.99
N ARG A 151 23.27 25.67 4.09
CA ARG A 151 22.80 27.03 4.39
C ARG A 151 21.67 27.03 5.43
N ARG A 152 20.72 26.09 5.31
CA ARG A 152 19.54 26.02 6.18
C ARG A 152 19.90 25.68 7.62
N PHE A 153 20.86 24.76 7.80
CA PHE A 153 21.25 24.27 9.12
C PHE A 153 22.53 24.92 9.66
N ASN A 154 23.14 25.80 8.87
CA ASN A 154 24.43 26.44 9.18
C ASN A 154 25.49 25.41 9.58
N LEU A 155 25.60 24.34 8.78
CA LEU A 155 26.55 23.25 8.97
C LEU A 155 27.54 23.20 7.82
N GLU A 156 28.80 22.86 8.13
CA GLU A 156 29.81 22.59 7.13
C GLU A 156 29.58 21.24 6.44
N ARG A 157 30.18 21.07 5.27
CA ARG A 157 30.05 19.85 4.47
C ARG A 157 30.43 18.59 5.25
N ILE A 158 31.51 18.69 6.04
CA ILE A 158 32.02 17.58 6.86
C ILE A 158 31.05 17.15 7.95
N GLU A 159 30.18 18.02 8.42
CA GLU A 159 29.22 17.76 9.48
C GLU A 159 27.89 17.20 8.92
N ILE A 160 27.47 17.69 7.74
CA ILE A 160 26.15 17.35 7.19
C ILE A 160 26.17 16.08 6.35
N LEU A 161 27.28 15.79 5.62
CA LEU A 161 27.39 14.61 4.76
C LEU A 161 27.14 13.29 5.49
N PRO A 162 27.77 13.01 6.65
CA PRO A 162 27.52 11.74 7.37
C PRO A 162 26.05 11.56 7.77
N LYS A 163 25.35 12.67 8.04
CA LYS A 163 23.92 12.63 8.39
C LYS A 163 23.04 12.34 7.18
N ILE A 164 23.36 12.96 6.03
CA ILE A 164 22.66 12.71 4.77
C ILE A 164 22.91 11.28 4.30
N ASP A 165 24.15 10.81 4.35
CA ASP A 165 24.51 9.44 3.97
C ASP A 165 23.74 8.42 4.80
N PHE A 166 23.68 8.62 6.10
CA PHE A 166 22.84 7.79 6.99
C PHE A 166 21.37 7.82 6.59
N LEU A 167 20.78 9.01 6.33
CA LEU A 167 19.39 9.15 5.92
C LEU A 167 19.10 8.49 4.57
N VAL A 168 20.05 8.53 3.64
CA VAL A 168 19.95 7.87 2.33
C VAL A 168 20.06 6.35 2.48
N GLN A 169 21.07 5.85 3.22
CA GLN A 169 21.27 4.41 3.46
C GLN A 169 20.07 3.77 4.17
N THR A 170 19.43 4.50 5.07
CA THR A 170 18.24 4.02 5.79
C THR A 170 16.93 4.22 5.02
N GLY A 171 16.95 4.80 3.81
CA GLY A 171 15.77 5.07 3.02
C GLY A 171 14.87 6.19 3.55
N LEU A 172 15.34 6.94 4.58
CA LEU A 172 14.63 8.10 5.12
C LEU A 172 14.68 9.32 4.20
N VAL A 173 15.71 9.38 3.36
CA VAL A 173 15.89 10.35 2.30
C VAL A 173 16.26 9.58 1.03
N ARG A 174 15.87 10.08 -0.13
CA ARG A 174 16.29 9.59 -1.45
C ARG A 174 17.12 10.65 -2.14
N GLU A 175 18.22 10.23 -2.74
CA GLU A 175 19.03 11.06 -3.62
C GLU A 175 18.68 10.78 -5.08
N SER A 176 18.57 11.83 -5.87
CA SER A 176 18.44 11.74 -7.32
C SER A 176 19.06 12.99 -7.95
N HIS A 177 20.07 12.79 -8.81
CA HIS A 177 20.75 13.86 -9.54
C HIS A 177 21.27 15.00 -8.63
N GLY A 178 21.86 14.64 -7.49
CA GLY A 178 22.39 15.61 -6.51
C GLY A 178 21.32 16.37 -5.71
N ARG A 179 20.07 15.91 -5.76
CA ARG A 179 18.96 16.44 -4.96
C ARG A 179 18.40 15.40 -4.01
N TYR A 180 18.05 15.87 -2.84
CA TYR A 180 17.57 15.06 -1.73
C TYR A 180 16.06 15.30 -1.51
N ARG A 181 15.30 14.21 -1.41
CA ARG A 181 13.84 14.22 -1.13
C ARG A 181 13.54 13.30 0.04
N MET A 182 12.44 13.56 0.74
CA MET A 182 11.99 12.62 1.77
C MET A 182 11.76 11.22 1.18
N GLY A 183 12.30 10.23 1.86
CA GLY A 183 12.15 8.82 1.51
C GLY A 183 10.91 8.17 2.15
N PRO A 184 10.53 6.96 1.72
CA PRO A 184 9.33 6.26 2.19
C PRO A 184 9.51 5.60 3.57
N ALA A 185 10.73 5.45 4.05
CA ALA A 185 10.98 4.78 5.33
C ALA A 185 10.29 5.49 6.50
N ARG A 186 9.71 4.71 7.41
CA ARG A 186 8.96 5.21 8.55
C ARG A 186 9.86 5.30 9.77
N THR A 187 9.69 6.38 10.53
CA THR A 187 10.40 6.62 11.80
C THR A 187 9.56 6.19 13.02
N LEU A 188 8.48 5.42 12.80
CA LEU A 188 7.64 4.97 13.91
C LEU A 188 8.41 4.01 14.80
N VAL A 189 8.48 4.33 16.07
CA VAL A 189 8.98 3.46 17.13
C VAL A 189 7.90 2.43 17.44
N SER A 190 8.20 1.13 17.34
CA SER A 190 7.25 0.08 17.73
C SER A 190 6.92 0.20 19.23
N ARG A 191 5.65 -0.06 19.59
CA ARG A 191 5.24 -0.14 21.03
C ARG A 191 6.09 -1.20 21.73
N GLY A 192 7.06 -0.79 22.49
CA GLY A 192 7.99 -1.69 23.20
C GLY A 192 9.47 -1.34 23.00
N SER A 193 9.80 -0.36 22.16
CA SER A 193 11.18 0.11 22.02
C SER A 193 11.58 0.94 23.27
N LYS A 194 12.83 0.78 23.70
CA LYS A 194 13.40 1.46 24.88
C LYS A 194 13.54 2.98 24.76
N HIS A 195 13.10 3.56 23.61
CA HIS A 195 13.22 4.97 23.27
C HIS A 195 11.91 5.77 23.44
N VAL A 196 10.86 5.18 24.04
CA VAL A 196 9.65 5.90 24.44
C VAL A 196 9.88 6.43 25.86
N ILE A 197 10.15 7.74 25.98
CA ILE A 197 10.09 8.48 27.24
C ILE A 197 8.67 9.00 27.41
#